data_cad50e872a38ad284b9ba656f20a34f0
#
_entry.id   cad50e872a38ad284b9ba656f20a34f0
#
_cell.length_a   1.000
_cell.length_b   1.000
_cell.length_c   1.000
_cell.angle_alpha   90.00
_cell.angle_beta   90.00
_cell.angle_gamma   90.00
#
_symmetry.space_group_name_H-M   'P 1'
#
loop_
_entity.id
_entity.type
_entity.pdbx_description
1 polymer ?
#
loop_
_entity_poly.entity_id
_entity_poly.type
_entity_poly.pdbx_seq_one_letter_code
_entity_poly.pdbx_strand_id
1 'polypeptide(L)'
;MYFKSSDIIVEKKLVAKVFKFQKKKFKGIKFFTPNDLNLQLGLMSHPKNHIIEPHMHLNKKKIIRQMSELLIIFSGKLQVFFYNKKKIKVKSLILNRKDMILLISGAHGFKVLEKLEMIEVKQGPFKEKQDKIRLKKF
;
A
#
# COMPACT_ATOMS: atom_id res chain seq x y z
N MET A 1 -15.58 -10.08 -3.23
CA MET A 1 -14.37 -9.23 -3.37
C MET A 1 -13.17 -10.00 -2.85
N TYR A 2 -12.06 -9.98 -3.56
CA TYR A 2 -10.80 -10.62 -3.18
C TYR A 2 -9.63 -9.89 -3.85
N PHE A 3 -8.40 -10.10 -3.36
CA PHE A 3 -7.21 -9.51 -3.96
C PHE A 3 -6.14 -10.58 -4.22
N LYS A 4 -5.54 -10.53 -5.39
CA LYS A 4 -4.30 -11.25 -5.69
C LYS A 4 -3.15 -10.33 -5.32
N SER A 5 -2.32 -10.77 -4.37
CA SER A 5 -1.15 -10.01 -3.94
C SER A 5 0.11 -10.44 -4.70
N SER A 6 1.00 -9.47 -4.94
CA SER A 6 2.34 -9.70 -5.48
C SER A 6 3.34 -8.73 -4.86
N ASP A 7 4.59 -9.13 -4.83
CA ASP A 7 5.68 -8.37 -4.22
C ASP A 7 6.50 -7.64 -5.28
N ILE A 8 6.88 -6.41 -4.95
CA ILE A 8 7.83 -5.63 -5.73
C ILE A 8 9.16 -5.62 -4.96
N ILE A 9 10.15 -6.25 -5.57
CA ILE A 9 11.51 -6.35 -5.02
C ILE A 9 12.44 -5.46 -5.85
N VAL A 10 13.21 -4.63 -5.17
CA VAL A 10 14.30 -3.82 -5.75
C VAL A 10 15.55 -4.05 -4.91
N GLU A 11 16.67 -4.39 -5.57
CA GLU A 11 17.95 -4.67 -4.90
C GLU A 11 17.81 -5.64 -3.70
N LYS A 12 17.07 -6.74 -3.91
CA LYS A 12 16.78 -7.79 -2.91
C LYS A 12 15.93 -7.32 -1.71
N LYS A 13 15.34 -6.12 -1.75
CA LYS A 13 14.46 -5.60 -0.70
C LYS A 13 13.02 -5.56 -1.17
N LEU A 14 12.09 -5.91 -0.29
CA LEU A 14 10.66 -5.69 -0.49
C LEU A 14 10.37 -4.19 -0.40
N VAL A 15 10.02 -3.57 -1.53
CA VAL A 15 9.73 -2.14 -1.59
C VAL A 15 8.24 -1.84 -1.64
N ALA A 16 7.44 -2.78 -2.16
CA ALA A 16 5.99 -2.64 -2.16
C ALA A 16 5.28 -4.00 -2.26
N LYS A 17 4.01 -4.03 -1.85
CA LYS A 17 3.05 -5.12 -2.14
C LYS A 17 1.89 -4.56 -2.95
N VAL A 18 1.57 -5.22 -4.05
CA VAL A 18 0.46 -4.86 -4.93
C VAL A 18 -0.71 -5.80 -4.70
N PHE A 19 -1.91 -5.27 -4.68
CA PHE A 19 -3.15 -6.01 -4.48
C PHE A 19 -4.09 -5.74 -5.65
N LYS A 20 -4.15 -6.70 -6.57
CA LYS A 20 -5.01 -6.64 -7.75
C LYS A 20 -6.40 -7.16 -7.43
N PHE A 21 -7.40 -6.33 -7.68
CA PHE A 21 -8.79 -6.69 -7.44
C PHE A 21 -9.23 -7.91 -8.27
N GLN A 22 -9.98 -8.82 -7.61
CA GLN A 22 -10.56 -10.01 -8.21
C GLN A 22 -12.05 -10.11 -7.89
N LYS A 23 -12.86 -10.41 -8.90
CA LYS A 23 -14.29 -10.77 -8.72
C LYS A 23 -14.42 -12.19 -8.17
N LYS A 24 -13.90 -12.44 -6.98
CA LYS A 24 -13.98 -13.74 -6.30
C LYS A 24 -14.71 -13.58 -4.98
N LYS A 25 -15.59 -14.54 -4.63
CA LYS A 25 -16.21 -14.60 -3.32
C LYS A 25 -15.17 -14.92 -2.26
N PHE A 26 -15.27 -14.24 -1.14
CA PHE A 26 -14.42 -14.45 0.03
C PHE A 26 -15.30 -14.36 1.29
N LYS A 27 -15.02 -15.16 2.31
CA LYS A 27 -15.69 -15.14 3.61
C LYS A 27 -14.65 -15.25 4.71
N GLY A 28 -14.84 -14.52 5.79
CA GLY A 28 -13.94 -14.48 6.94
C GLY A 28 -12.94 -13.34 6.89
N ILE A 29 -11.78 -13.54 7.47
CA ILE A 29 -10.71 -12.56 7.60
C ILE A 29 -9.43 -13.10 6.96
N LYS A 30 -8.75 -12.27 6.18
CA LYS A 30 -7.45 -12.59 5.61
C LYS A 30 -6.54 -11.37 5.63
N PHE A 31 -5.39 -11.49 6.27
CA PHE A 31 -4.31 -10.53 6.16
C PHE A 31 -3.40 -10.85 4.99
N PHE A 32 -3.01 -9.83 4.23
CA PHE A 32 -2.17 -9.93 3.05
C PHE A 32 -0.73 -9.48 3.29
N THR A 33 -0.47 -8.94 4.47
CA THR A 33 0.83 -8.40 4.87
C THR A 33 1.49 -9.31 5.90
N PRO A 34 2.82 -9.47 5.86
CA PRO A 34 3.57 -10.09 6.95
C PRO A 34 3.34 -9.36 8.28
N ASN A 35 3.38 -10.10 9.40
CA ASN A 35 3.07 -9.56 10.72
C ASN A 35 4.07 -8.54 11.25
N ASP A 36 5.26 -8.48 10.68
CA ASP A 36 6.35 -7.58 11.03
C ASP A 36 6.25 -6.20 10.35
N LEU A 37 5.37 -6.04 9.36
CA LEU A 37 5.15 -4.73 8.75
C LEU A 37 4.36 -3.80 9.70
N ASN A 38 4.76 -2.54 9.73
CA ASN A 38 4.13 -1.52 10.56
C ASN A 38 2.69 -1.18 10.16
N LEU A 39 2.34 -1.40 8.89
CA LEU A 39 1.00 -1.22 8.36
C LEU A 39 0.45 -2.56 7.87
N GLN A 40 -0.65 -3.00 8.45
CA GLN A 40 -1.29 -4.27 8.13
C GLN A 40 -2.49 -4.06 7.22
N LEU A 41 -2.61 -4.87 6.17
CA LEU A 41 -3.78 -4.89 5.29
C LEU A 41 -4.54 -6.19 5.46
N GLY A 42 -5.78 -6.11 5.94
CA GLY A 42 -6.71 -7.22 6.07
C GLY A 42 -7.97 -7.03 5.23
N LEU A 43 -8.45 -8.09 4.63
CA LEU A 43 -9.78 -8.18 4.02
C LEU A 43 -10.70 -8.90 5.00
N MET A 44 -11.86 -8.30 5.28
CA MET A 44 -12.90 -8.88 6.09
C MET A 44 -14.20 -8.98 5.29
N SER A 45 -14.88 -10.10 5.39
CA SER A 45 -16.17 -10.34 4.74
C SER A 45 -17.02 -11.25 5.62
N HIS A 46 -18.05 -10.69 6.20
CA HIS A 46 -18.94 -11.36 7.14
C HIS A 46 -20.39 -11.34 6.63
N PRO A 47 -21.20 -12.33 7.01
CA PRO A 47 -22.63 -12.32 6.70
C PRO A 47 -23.39 -11.26 7.51
N LYS A 48 -24.62 -10.97 7.10
CA LYS A 48 -25.53 -10.15 7.89
C LYS A 48 -25.67 -10.74 9.31
N ASN A 49 -25.76 -9.87 10.32
CA ASN A 49 -25.86 -10.20 11.74
C ASN A 49 -24.64 -10.88 12.37
N HIS A 50 -23.51 -10.95 11.67
CA HIS A 50 -22.26 -11.36 12.29
C HIS A 50 -21.81 -10.29 13.30
N ILE A 51 -21.49 -10.70 14.51
CA ILE A 51 -21.00 -9.82 15.57
C ILE A 51 -19.48 -9.92 15.60
N ILE A 52 -18.82 -8.78 15.55
CA ILE A 52 -17.41 -8.64 15.91
C ILE A 52 -17.40 -8.14 17.34
N GLU A 53 -16.92 -8.97 18.27
CA GLU A 53 -16.94 -8.64 19.69
C GLU A 53 -16.24 -7.31 19.97
N PRO A 54 -16.83 -6.45 20.84
CA PRO A 54 -16.19 -5.22 21.26
C PRO A 54 -14.81 -5.51 21.86
N HIS A 55 -13.81 -4.78 21.42
CA HIS A 55 -12.45 -4.94 21.89
C HIS A 55 -11.69 -3.62 21.89
N MET A 56 -10.61 -3.58 22.64
CA MET A 56 -9.68 -2.46 22.63
C MET A 56 -8.28 -2.95 22.29
N HIS A 57 -7.51 -2.11 21.57
CA HIS A 57 -6.11 -2.38 21.33
C HIS A 57 -5.27 -1.90 22.51
N LEU A 58 -4.35 -2.77 22.97
CA LEU A 58 -3.46 -2.41 24.05
C LEU A 58 -2.46 -1.31 23.61
N ASN A 59 -2.27 -0.31 24.46
CA ASN A 59 -1.27 0.72 24.23
C ASN A 59 0.14 0.11 24.34
N LYS A 60 0.82 0.01 23.22
CA LYS A 60 2.21 -0.48 23.14
C LYS A 60 3.05 0.53 22.38
N LYS A 61 4.23 0.82 22.91
CA LYS A 61 5.24 1.61 22.19
C LYS A 61 5.69 0.81 20.96
N LYS A 62 5.57 1.41 19.78
CA LYS A 62 6.05 0.84 18.51
C LYS A 62 7.09 1.78 17.91
N ILE A 63 8.17 1.20 17.40
CA ILE A 63 9.21 1.96 16.70
C ILE A 63 8.92 1.82 15.19
N ILE A 64 8.64 2.95 14.56
CA ILE A 64 8.44 3.03 13.10
C ILE A 64 9.76 3.52 12.50
N ARG A 65 10.44 2.64 11.79
CA ARG A 65 11.72 2.96 11.12
C ARG A 65 11.55 3.43 9.68
N GLN A 66 10.42 3.12 9.06
CA GLN A 66 10.12 3.44 7.66
C GLN A 66 8.67 3.86 7.55
N MET A 67 8.43 4.95 6.80
CA MET A 67 7.08 5.35 6.43
C MET A 67 6.53 4.36 5.42
N SER A 68 5.32 3.89 5.65
CA SER A 68 4.55 3.08 4.70
C SER A 68 3.32 3.85 4.25
N GLU A 69 2.99 3.72 2.97
CA GLU A 69 1.85 4.41 2.36
C GLU A 69 0.97 3.38 1.67
N LEU A 70 -0.30 3.26 2.05
CA LEU A 70 -1.29 2.46 1.34
C LEU A 70 -2.08 3.37 0.41
N LEU A 71 -2.04 3.09 -0.89
CA LEU A 71 -2.84 3.78 -1.89
C LEU A 71 -3.98 2.87 -2.35
N ILE A 72 -5.18 3.41 -2.42
CA ILE A 72 -6.40 2.73 -2.86
C ILE A 72 -6.96 3.49 -4.05
N ILE A 73 -7.06 2.86 -5.22
CA ILE A 73 -7.55 3.49 -6.44
C ILE A 73 -9.09 3.39 -6.52
N PHE A 74 -9.76 4.52 -6.42
CA PHE A 74 -11.22 4.61 -6.55
C PHE A 74 -11.68 4.76 -7.99
N SER A 75 -10.99 5.61 -8.74
CA SER A 75 -11.25 5.81 -10.17
C SER A 75 -9.97 6.17 -10.90
N GLY A 76 -9.96 5.99 -12.23
CA GLY A 76 -8.83 6.31 -13.08
C GLY A 76 -7.74 5.25 -13.10
N LYS A 77 -6.54 5.70 -13.53
CA LYS A 77 -5.40 4.81 -13.74
C LYS A 77 -4.09 5.49 -13.33
N LEU A 78 -3.30 4.81 -12.51
CA LEU A 78 -2.04 5.29 -11.96
C LEU A 78 -0.89 4.39 -12.40
N GLN A 79 0.15 4.97 -12.96
CA GLN A 79 1.43 4.29 -13.15
C GLN A 79 2.34 4.60 -11.96
N VAL A 80 2.91 3.54 -11.38
CA VAL A 80 3.85 3.62 -10.26
C VAL A 80 5.24 3.24 -10.76
N PHE A 81 6.24 4.03 -10.40
CA PHE A 81 7.65 3.81 -10.72
C PHE A 81 8.44 3.53 -9.45
N PHE A 82 9.42 2.65 -9.57
CA PHE A 82 10.35 2.31 -8.49
C PHE A 82 11.79 2.59 -8.93
N TYR A 83 12.57 3.11 -8.00
CA TYR A 83 13.94 3.54 -8.23
C TYR A 83 14.90 2.75 -7.34
N ASN A 84 16.10 2.48 -7.84
CA ASN A 84 17.19 1.90 -7.07
C ASN A 84 17.92 2.99 -6.24
N LYS A 85 18.93 2.60 -5.48
CA LYS A 85 19.76 3.51 -4.67
C LYS A 85 20.48 4.57 -5.50
N LYS A 86 20.78 4.28 -6.78
CA LYS A 86 21.38 5.23 -7.72
C LYS A 86 20.34 6.18 -8.33
N LYS A 87 19.07 6.16 -7.86
CA LYS A 87 17.96 6.97 -8.37
C LYS A 87 17.58 6.67 -9.81
N ILE A 88 17.92 5.49 -10.31
CA ILE A 88 17.57 5.01 -11.65
C ILE A 88 16.24 4.27 -11.55
N LYS A 89 15.31 4.56 -12.46
CA LYS A 89 14.05 3.85 -12.60
C LYS A 89 14.29 2.40 -13.03
N VAL A 90 13.89 1.45 -12.22
CA VAL A 90 14.15 0.02 -12.45
C VAL A 90 12.91 -0.82 -12.66
N LYS A 91 11.76 -0.37 -12.17
CA LYS A 91 10.48 -1.06 -12.33
C LYS A 91 9.33 -0.07 -12.47
N SER A 92 8.27 -0.50 -13.14
CA SER A 92 6.99 0.19 -13.13
C SER A 92 5.82 -0.79 -13.20
N LEU A 93 4.66 -0.34 -12.77
CA LEU A 93 3.41 -1.07 -12.89
C LEU A 93 2.23 -0.09 -13.02
N ILE A 94 1.09 -0.61 -13.46
CA ILE A 94 -0.15 0.15 -13.57
C ILE A 94 -1.16 -0.37 -12.56
N LEU A 95 -1.77 0.55 -11.82
CA LEU A 95 -2.92 0.31 -10.95
C LEU A 95 -4.18 0.84 -11.61
N ASN A 96 -5.22 0.03 -11.59
CA ASN A 96 -6.54 0.35 -12.09
C ASN A 96 -7.52 0.52 -10.91
N ARG A 97 -8.74 0.94 -11.23
CA ARG A 97 -9.83 1.02 -10.24
C ARG A 97 -9.92 -0.23 -9.38
N LYS A 98 -10.03 -0.06 -8.06
CA LYS A 98 -10.07 -1.08 -6.99
C LYS A 98 -8.76 -1.80 -6.70
N ASP A 99 -7.70 -1.52 -7.44
CA ASP A 99 -6.37 -1.97 -7.05
C ASP A 99 -5.84 -1.16 -5.86
N MET A 100 -4.92 -1.77 -5.13
CA MET A 100 -4.22 -1.12 -4.02
C MET A 100 -2.73 -1.41 -4.10
N ILE A 101 -1.93 -0.54 -3.51
CA ILE A 101 -0.50 -0.76 -3.30
C ILE A 101 -0.11 -0.29 -1.91
N LEU A 102 0.63 -1.12 -1.20
CA LEU A 102 1.32 -0.76 0.03
C LEU A 102 2.79 -0.51 -0.32
N LEU A 103 3.18 0.75 -0.30
CA LEU A 103 4.57 1.20 -0.41
C LEU A 103 5.22 1.04 0.96
N ILE A 104 6.31 0.28 1.03
CA ILE A 104 6.95 -0.12 2.29
C ILE A 104 8.26 0.64 2.49
N SER A 105 9.03 0.79 1.41
CA SER A 105 10.34 1.43 1.46
C SER A 105 10.82 1.85 0.07
N GLY A 106 11.93 2.57 0.01
CA GLY A 106 12.57 2.95 -1.24
C GLY A 106 11.90 4.13 -1.94
N ALA A 107 12.54 4.57 -3.02
CA ALA A 107 12.06 5.69 -3.80
C ALA A 107 11.02 5.25 -4.83
N HIS A 108 9.94 6.01 -4.92
CA HIS A 108 8.86 5.78 -5.85
C HIS A 108 8.37 7.10 -6.46
N GLY A 109 7.63 7.00 -7.55
CA GLY A 109 7.00 8.13 -8.22
C GLY A 109 5.74 7.68 -8.94
N PHE A 110 4.93 8.64 -9.36
CA PHE A 110 3.64 8.38 -9.97
C PHE A 110 3.46 9.19 -11.25
N LYS A 111 2.72 8.58 -12.20
CA LYS A 111 2.17 9.28 -13.37
C LYS A 111 0.68 8.94 -13.45
N VAL A 112 -0.15 9.95 -13.46
CA VAL A 112 -1.59 9.81 -13.69
C VAL A 112 -1.82 9.56 -15.18
N LEU A 113 -2.40 8.41 -15.54
CA LEU A 113 -2.70 8.03 -16.93
C LEU A 113 -4.14 8.35 -17.33
N GLU A 114 -5.07 8.31 -16.35
CA GLU A 114 -6.47 8.70 -16.51
C GLU A 114 -6.87 9.50 -15.27
N LYS A 115 -7.90 10.38 -15.37
CA LYS A 115 -8.40 11.17 -14.22
C LYS A 115 -8.51 10.29 -12.98
N LEU A 116 -7.78 10.65 -11.93
CA LEU A 116 -7.52 9.79 -10.80
C LEU A 116 -8.21 10.31 -9.53
N GLU A 117 -8.88 9.38 -8.84
CA GLU A 117 -9.30 9.56 -7.46
C GLU A 117 -8.73 8.40 -6.64
N MET A 118 -8.00 8.69 -5.58
CA MET A 118 -7.41 7.69 -4.71
C MET A 118 -7.37 8.15 -3.26
N ILE A 119 -7.33 7.19 -2.35
CA ILE A 119 -7.06 7.45 -0.92
C ILE A 119 -5.64 7.02 -0.62
N GLU A 120 -4.93 7.86 0.14
CA GLU A 120 -3.65 7.56 0.77
C GLU A 120 -3.85 7.40 2.28
N VAL A 121 -3.33 6.31 2.83
CA VAL A 121 -3.24 6.07 4.27
C VAL A 121 -1.77 5.90 4.61
N LYS A 122 -1.25 6.72 5.53
CA LYS A 122 0.15 6.64 5.97
C LYS A 122 0.28 6.93 7.46
N GLN A 123 1.42 6.57 8.04
CA GLN A 123 1.71 6.94 9.42
C GLN A 123 1.92 8.47 9.52
N GLY A 124 1.36 9.05 10.57
CA GLY A 124 1.62 10.42 10.99
C GLY A 124 2.51 10.48 12.25
N PRO A 125 2.77 11.70 12.77
CA PRO A 125 2.38 12.99 12.25
C PRO A 125 3.16 13.40 11.00
N PHE A 126 2.51 14.14 10.09
CA PHE A 126 3.13 14.61 8.84
C PHE A 126 3.93 15.91 9.08
N LYS A 127 5.19 15.91 8.61
CA LYS A 127 6.06 17.10 8.62
C LYS A 127 6.70 17.27 7.24
N GLU A 128 6.12 18.13 6.42
CA GLU A 128 6.44 18.25 4.98
C GLU A 128 7.93 18.38 4.66
N LYS A 129 8.67 19.19 5.42
CA LYS A 129 10.10 19.44 5.18
C LYS A 129 11.02 18.30 5.64
N GLN A 130 10.52 17.36 6.47
CA GLN A 130 11.32 16.29 7.08
C GLN A 130 11.01 14.90 6.52
N ASP A 131 9.85 14.73 5.88
CA ASP A 131 9.36 13.40 5.50
C ASP A 131 9.69 13.00 4.06
N LYS A 132 10.08 13.95 3.19
CA LYS A 132 10.32 13.67 1.77
C LYS A 132 11.58 14.32 1.23
N ILE A 133 12.39 13.52 0.51
CA ILE A 133 13.45 14.01 -0.35
C ILE A 133 12.97 13.85 -1.80
N ARG A 134 12.84 14.96 -2.52
CA ARG A 134 12.43 14.92 -3.94
C ARG A 134 13.62 14.53 -4.82
N LEU A 135 13.42 13.51 -5.65
CA LEU A 135 14.35 13.19 -6.74
C LEU A 135 14.17 14.23 -7.87
N LYS A 136 15.23 14.47 -8.64
CA LYS A 136 15.12 15.32 -9.86
C LYS A 136 14.01 14.73 -10.76
N LYS A 137 13.28 15.61 -11.45
CA LYS A 137 12.28 15.20 -12.44
C LYS A 137 12.93 14.31 -13.51
N PHE A 138 12.14 13.39 -14.04
CA PHE A 138 12.46 12.48 -15.14
C PHE A 138 13.12 13.18 -16.31
#